data_86c7d469937146a73840f9c93a14ee4c
#
_entry.id   86c7d469937146a73840f9c93a14ee4c
#
_cell.length_a   1.000
_cell.length_b   1.000
_cell.length_c   1.000
_cell.angle_alpha   90.00
_cell.angle_beta   90.00
_cell.angle_gamma   90.00
#
_symmetry.space_group_name_H-M   'P 1'
#
loop_
_entity.id
_entity.type
_entity.pdbx_description
1 polymer ?
#
loop_
_entity_poly.entity_id
_entity_poly.type
_entity_poly.pdbx_seq_one_letter_code
_entity_poly.pdbx_strand_id
1 'polypeptide(L)'
;MRVLLTSAGIKNGSIHDALVDLLGKPIAESNALFIPTAVYPFPGGPGMAWRAICGRAASPLCELGWKSLGVLELTALPSIEEATWVPAVREADALLVWGGDPLFLANWMRRSGLTGLLPTLRTEAVYVGVSAGSIAAASTFVETYRQPPSGKDGPLKSEDIVFTTSKGDVGKLFQP
;
A
#
# COMPACT_ATOMS: atom_id res chain seq x y z
N MET A 1 5.52 14.93 1.60
CA MET A 1 4.93 13.86 0.75
C MET A 1 3.54 14.28 0.29
N ARG A 2 3.21 14.07 -0.97
CA ARG A 2 1.88 14.30 -1.58
C ARG A 2 1.07 13.00 -1.56
N VAL A 3 -0.26 13.08 -1.69
CA VAL A 3 -1.12 11.90 -1.54
C VAL A 3 -2.16 11.86 -2.67
N LEU A 4 -2.28 10.70 -3.32
CA LEU A 4 -3.34 10.37 -4.27
C LEU A 4 -4.08 9.13 -3.77
N LEU A 5 -5.34 9.28 -3.38
CA LEU A 5 -6.15 8.17 -2.85
C LEU A 5 -7.22 7.79 -3.87
N THR A 6 -7.27 6.51 -4.21
CA THR A 6 -8.22 5.97 -5.18
C THR A 6 -8.92 4.74 -4.62
N SER A 7 -10.10 4.43 -5.12
CA SER A 7 -10.80 3.18 -4.79
C SER A 7 -10.34 2.00 -5.65
N ALA A 8 -9.86 2.26 -6.88
CA ALA A 8 -9.61 1.18 -7.85
C ALA A 8 -8.44 1.44 -8.81
N GLY A 9 -7.42 2.18 -8.38
CA GLY A 9 -6.23 2.51 -9.19
C GLY A 9 -6.46 3.64 -10.18
N ILE A 10 -5.59 3.75 -11.17
CA ILE A 10 -5.56 4.85 -12.15
C ILE A 10 -6.41 4.46 -13.36
N LYS A 11 -7.74 4.57 -13.22
CA LYS A 11 -8.70 4.03 -14.21
C LYS A 11 -9.19 5.02 -15.27
N ASN A 12 -8.86 6.29 -15.15
CA ASN A 12 -9.29 7.30 -16.10
C ASN A 12 -8.26 8.41 -16.26
N GLY A 13 -8.45 9.25 -17.30
CA GLY A 13 -7.54 10.34 -17.61
C GLY A 13 -7.39 11.33 -16.48
N SER A 14 -8.47 11.73 -15.81
CA SER A 14 -8.41 12.72 -14.71
C SER A 14 -7.55 12.26 -13.55
N ILE A 15 -7.61 10.95 -13.17
CA ILE A 15 -6.78 10.39 -12.11
C ILE A 15 -5.33 10.29 -12.59
N HIS A 16 -5.12 9.92 -13.86
CA HIS A 16 -3.79 9.86 -14.46
C HIS A 16 -3.14 11.26 -14.47
N ASP A 17 -3.85 12.28 -14.92
CA ASP A 17 -3.36 13.65 -14.98
C ASP A 17 -3.03 14.16 -13.57
N ALA A 18 -3.89 13.88 -12.59
CA ALA A 18 -3.63 14.21 -11.18
C ALA A 18 -2.36 13.52 -10.65
N LEU A 19 -2.07 12.28 -11.06
CA LEU A 19 -0.83 11.61 -10.69
C LEU A 19 0.39 12.31 -11.30
N VAL A 20 0.32 12.68 -12.59
CA VAL A 20 1.41 13.40 -13.28
C VAL A 20 1.65 14.77 -12.62
N ASP A 21 0.60 15.49 -12.32
CA ASP A 21 0.67 16.81 -11.62
C ASP A 21 1.32 16.66 -10.23
N LEU A 22 0.95 15.61 -9.48
CA LEU A 22 1.54 15.33 -8.17
C LEU A 22 3.01 14.92 -8.26
N LEU A 23 3.40 14.16 -9.27
CA LEU A 23 4.80 13.79 -9.52
C LEU A 23 5.64 15.01 -9.95
N GLY A 24 5.02 15.96 -10.66
CA GLY A 24 5.71 17.12 -11.25
C GLY A 24 6.63 16.75 -12.41
N LYS A 25 6.52 15.54 -12.93
CA LYS A 25 7.29 15.00 -14.06
C LYS A 25 6.56 13.80 -14.68
N PRO A 26 6.91 13.38 -15.90
CA PRO A 26 6.32 12.20 -16.54
C PRO A 26 6.49 10.92 -15.70
N ILE A 27 5.50 10.03 -15.74
CA ILE A 27 5.59 8.71 -15.09
C ILE A 27 6.81 7.93 -15.61
N ALA A 28 7.11 8.03 -16.90
CA ALA A 28 8.27 7.39 -17.53
C ALA A 28 9.64 7.90 -17.02
N GLU A 29 9.67 8.99 -16.25
CA GLU A 29 10.86 9.52 -15.60
C GLU A 29 10.86 9.29 -14.09
N SER A 30 9.82 8.65 -13.56
CA SER A 30 9.58 8.46 -12.13
C SER A 30 9.87 7.04 -11.67
N ASN A 31 10.58 6.90 -10.56
CA ASN A 31 10.85 5.62 -9.90
C ASN A 31 9.72 5.29 -8.93
N ALA A 32 9.21 4.07 -8.95
CA ALA A 32 8.13 3.65 -8.08
C ALA A 32 8.48 2.40 -7.25
N LEU A 33 7.92 2.32 -6.04
CA LEU A 33 7.92 1.12 -5.22
C LEU A 33 6.49 0.64 -5.01
N PHE A 34 6.22 -0.59 -5.43
CA PHE A 34 4.93 -1.25 -5.25
C PHE A 34 4.88 -2.00 -3.92
N ILE A 35 3.83 -1.76 -3.14
CA ILE A 35 3.60 -2.37 -1.83
C ILE A 35 2.35 -3.24 -1.91
N PRO A 36 2.48 -4.56 -2.15
CA PRO A 36 1.37 -5.49 -2.30
C PRO A 36 0.83 -6.04 -0.98
N THR A 37 1.45 -5.76 0.14
CA THR A 37 1.28 -6.43 1.44
C THR A 37 -0.17 -6.67 1.84
N ALA A 38 -1.08 -5.73 1.55
CA ALA A 38 -2.49 -5.82 1.91
C ALA A 38 -3.23 -7.06 1.36
N VAL A 39 -2.75 -7.69 0.28
CA VAL A 39 -3.47 -8.81 -0.35
C VAL A 39 -3.11 -10.18 0.23
N TYR A 40 -2.01 -10.30 0.94
CA TYR A 40 -1.51 -11.61 1.39
C TYR A 40 -2.42 -12.36 2.38
N PRO A 41 -3.26 -11.70 3.23
CA PRO A 41 -4.23 -12.40 4.05
C PRO A 41 -5.31 -13.15 3.26
N PHE A 42 -5.50 -12.80 1.99
CA PHE A 42 -6.54 -13.41 1.17
C PHE A 42 -6.08 -14.72 0.52
N PRO A 43 -7.00 -15.70 0.33
CA PRO A 43 -6.72 -16.86 -0.49
C PRO A 43 -6.28 -16.43 -1.89
N GLY A 44 -5.13 -16.93 -2.35
CA GLY A 44 -4.55 -16.53 -3.62
C GLY A 44 -3.87 -15.14 -3.64
N GLY A 45 -3.67 -14.53 -2.46
CA GLY A 45 -2.98 -13.23 -2.32
C GLY A 45 -1.67 -13.11 -3.09
N PRO A 46 -0.73 -14.09 -3.01
CA PRO A 46 0.49 -14.05 -3.81
C PRO A 46 0.23 -14.02 -5.32
N GLY A 47 -0.76 -14.76 -5.80
CA GLY A 47 -1.17 -14.72 -7.21
C GLY A 47 -1.81 -13.39 -7.62
N MET A 48 -2.50 -12.72 -6.69
CA MET A 48 -3.03 -11.37 -6.90
C MET A 48 -1.91 -10.35 -7.01
N ALA A 49 -0.92 -10.39 -6.10
CA ALA A 49 0.25 -9.53 -6.14
C ALA A 49 1.03 -9.72 -7.44
N TRP A 50 1.26 -10.96 -7.86
CA TRP A 50 1.89 -11.28 -9.13
C TRP A 50 1.15 -10.67 -10.33
N ARG A 51 -0.17 -10.81 -10.39
CA ARG A 51 -0.97 -10.20 -11.48
C ARG A 51 -0.84 -8.69 -11.51
N ALA A 52 -0.81 -8.03 -10.33
CA ALA A 52 -0.65 -6.58 -10.27
C ALA A 52 0.73 -6.14 -10.80
N ILE A 53 1.80 -6.80 -10.37
CA ILE A 53 3.17 -6.50 -10.83
C ILE A 53 3.29 -6.69 -12.35
N CYS A 54 2.62 -7.72 -12.89
CA CYS A 54 2.63 -8.01 -14.33
C CYS A 54 1.65 -7.15 -15.16
N GLY A 55 1.01 -6.14 -14.57
CA GLY A 55 0.04 -5.30 -15.26
C GLY A 55 -1.24 -6.04 -15.69
N ARG A 56 -1.62 -7.11 -14.95
CA ARG A 56 -2.79 -7.95 -15.24
C ARG A 56 -3.90 -7.82 -14.19
N ALA A 57 -3.77 -6.86 -13.29
CA ALA A 57 -4.81 -6.55 -12.32
C ALA A 57 -5.89 -5.65 -12.92
N ALA A 58 -7.11 -5.72 -12.35
CA ALA A 58 -8.20 -4.84 -12.75
C ALA A 58 -8.01 -3.39 -12.28
N SER A 59 -7.03 -3.15 -11.41
CA SER A 59 -6.68 -1.83 -10.86
C SER A 59 -5.33 -1.38 -11.42
N PRO A 60 -5.32 -0.58 -12.51
CA PRO A 60 -4.08 -0.13 -13.15
C PRO A 60 -3.21 0.66 -12.17
N LEU A 61 -1.94 0.28 -12.05
CA LEU A 61 -0.98 0.93 -11.18
C LEU A 61 0.48 0.65 -11.62
N CYS A 62 0.85 -0.63 -11.73
CA CYS A 62 2.22 -1.04 -12.04
C CYS A 62 2.58 -0.88 -13.53
N GLU A 63 1.59 -0.99 -14.42
CA GLU A 63 1.72 -0.95 -15.88
C GLU A 63 1.74 0.45 -16.50
N LEU A 64 1.79 1.51 -15.69
CA LEU A 64 1.69 2.90 -16.16
C LEU A 64 2.93 3.40 -16.89
N GLY A 65 3.95 2.56 -17.07
CA GLY A 65 5.17 2.94 -17.78
C GLY A 65 6.19 3.69 -16.89
N TRP A 66 6.30 3.30 -15.62
CA TRP A 66 7.29 3.83 -14.69
C TRP A 66 8.73 3.66 -15.23
N LYS A 67 9.61 4.62 -14.94
CA LYS A 67 11.06 4.51 -15.25
C LYS A 67 11.66 3.27 -14.60
N SER A 68 11.32 3.03 -13.35
CA SER A 68 11.62 1.81 -12.63
C SER A 68 10.48 1.44 -11.70
N LEU A 69 10.28 0.14 -11.50
CA LEU A 69 9.30 -0.38 -10.57
C LEU A 69 9.96 -1.44 -9.69
N GLY A 70 10.10 -1.12 -8.39
CA GLY A 70 10.53 -2.08 -7.38
C GLY A 70 9.34 -2.62 -6.59
N VAL A 71 9.57 -3.70 -5.83
CA VAL A 71 8.60 -4.26 -4.89
C VAL A 71 9.12 -4.07 -3.47
N LEU A 72 8.28 -3.52 -2.59
CA LEU A 72 8.56 -3.38 -1.17
C LEU A 72 7.56 -4.22 -0.39
N GLU A 73 7.98 -5.44 0.01
CA GLU A 73 7.14 -6.33 0.79
C GLU A 73 7.35 -6.11 2.28
N LEU A 74 6.36 -5.49 2.94
CA LEU A 74 6.49 -5.02 4.32
C LEU A 74 6.69 -6.16 5.32
N THR A 75 6.17 -7.34 5.05
CA THR A 75 6.31 -8.50 5.95
C THR A 75 7.74 -9.02 6.02
N ALA A 76 8.54 -8.78 5.00
CA ALA A 76 9.94 -9.17 4.94
C ALA A 76 10.89 -8.16 5.61
N LEU A 77 10.51 -6.88 5.68
CA LEU A 77 11.40 -5.81 6.13
C LEU A 77 11.98 -5.99 7.54
N PRO A 78 11.26 -6.53 8.55
CA PRO A 78 11.85 -6.79 9.86
C PRO A 78 13.03 -7.78 9.86
N SER A 79 13.19 -8.55 8.78
CA SER A 79 14.29 -9.51 8.58
C SER A 79 15.43 -8.94 7.73
N ILE A 80 15.33 -7.68 7.29
CA ILE A 80 16.26 -7.02 6.38
C ILE A 80 16.82 -5.78 7.07
N GLU A 81 18.12 -5.56 7.00
CA GLU A 81 18.74 -4.35 7.56
C GLU A 81 18.16 -3.08 6.90
N GLU A 82 17.84 -2.08 7.71
CA GLU A 82 17.26 -0.82 7.24
C GLU A 82 18.14 -0.14 6.17
N ALA A 83 19.45 -0.24 6.30
CA ALA A 83 20.40 0.29 5.33
C ALA A 83 20.21 -0.27 3.91
N THR A 84 19.56 -1.41 3.77
CA THR A 84 19.31 -2.06 2.48
C THR A 84 18.08 -1.49 1.77
N TRP A 85 17.00 -1.15 2.49
CA TRP A 85 15.73 -0.77 1.86
C TRP A 85 15.33 0.70 2.07
N VAL A 86 15.75 1.34 3.16
CA VAL A 86 15.41 2.75 3.45
C VAL A 86 15.88 3.71 2.35
N PRO A 87 17.10 3.58 1.78
CA PRO A 87 17.52 4.42 0.67
C PRO A 87 16.58 4.34 -0.52
N ALA A 88 16.14 3.13 -0.92
CA ALA A 88 15.22 2.95 -2.03
C ALA A 88 13.85 3.63 -1.79
N VAL A 89 13.34 3.59 -0.56
CA VAL A 89 12.10 4.31 -0.18
C VAL A 89 12.28 5.82 -0.26
N ARG A 90 13.43 6.33 0.17
CA ARG A 90 13.73 7.78 0.13
C ARG A 90 13.93 8.31 -1.28
N GLU A 91 14.46 7.48 -2.18
CA GLU A 91 14.71 7.83 -3.58
C GLU A 91 13.49 7.66 -4.47
N ALA A 92 12.49 6.88 -4.04
CA ALA A 92 11.28 6.66 -4.81
C ALA A 92 10.49 7.97 -5.02
N ASP A 93 10.01 8.16 -6.25
CA ASP A 93 9.09 9.24 -6.59
C ASP A 93 7.66 8.90 -6.19
N ALA A 94 7.31 7.61 -6.21
CA ALA A 94 6.00 7.12 -5.81
C ALA A 94 6.07 5.84 -4.97
N LEU A 95 5.24 5.79 -3.93
CA LEU A 95 4.92 4.59 -3.17
C LEU A 95 3.52 4.13 -3.58
N LEU A 96 3.44 3.00 -4.28
CA LEU A 96 2.20 2.45 -4.83
C LEU A 96 1.62 1.43 -3.86
N VAL A 97 0.76 1.89 -2.95
CA VAL A 97 0.21 1.06 -1.87
C VAL A 97 -1.10 0.44 -2.30
N TRP A 98 -1.10 -0.87 -2.51
CA TRP A 98 -2.21 -1.56 -3.13
C TRP A 98 -3.33 -1.94 -2.15
N GLY A 99 -4.43 -2.42 -2.74
CA GLY A 99 -5.62 -2.85 -2.02
C GLY A 99 -5.50 -4.22 -1.35
N GLY A 100 -6.48 -4.54 -0.52
CA GLY A 100 -6.56 -5.76 0.25
C GLY A 100 -7.15 -5.52 1.63
N ASP A 101 -6.54 -6.07 2.67
CA ASP A 101 -6.93 -5.88 4.06
C ASP A 101 -6.25 -4.64 4.67
N PRO A 102 -7.01 -3.61 5.09
CA PRO A 102 -6.44 -2.38 5.62
C PRO A 102 -5.83 -2.54 7.02
N LEU A 103 -6.36 -3.42 7.86
CA LEU A 103 -5.82 -3.66 9.21
C LEU A 103 -4.48 -4.40 9.13
N PHE A 104 -4.42 -5.42 8.29
CA PHE A 104 -3.17 -6.14 8.03
C PHE A 104 -2.10 -5.19 7.46
N LEU A 105 -2.47 -4.37 6.47
CA LEU A 105 -1.57 -3.38 5.91
C LEU A 105 -1.07 -2.40 6.97
N ALA A 106 -1.97 -1.79 7.74
CA ALA A 106 -1.65 -0.84 8.79
C ALA A 106 -0.69 -1.42 9.84
N ASN A 107 -0.94 -2.67 10.23
CA ASN A 107 -0.07 -3.40 11.14
C ASN A 107 1.35 -3.54 10.57
N TRP A 108 1.47 -3.99 9.33
CA TRP A 108 2.77 -4.19 8.72
C TRP A 108 3.49 -2.88 8.38
N MET A 109 2.78 -1.82 8.04
CA MET A 109 3.37 -0.48 7.90
C MET A 109 4.03 -0.01 9.21
N ARG A 110 3.43 -0.32 10.36
CA ARG A 110 4.05 -0.01 11.68
C ARG A 110 5.20 -0.95 12.00
N ARG A 111 5.00 -2.26 11.87
CA ARG A 111 6.02 -3.27 12.23
C ARG A 111 7.28 -3.19 11.37
N SER A 112 7.13 -2.83 10.12
CA SER A 112 8.25 -2.63 9.20
C SER A 112 9.01 -1.32 9.43
N GLY A 113 8.49 -0.41 10.25
CA GLY A 113 9.07 0.93 10.42
C GLY A 113 8.66 1.93 9.33
N LEU A 114 7.94 1.50 8.28
CA LEU A 114 7.56 2.38 7.18
C LEU A 114 6.75 3.59 7.65
N THR A 115 5.82 3.41 8.60
CA THR A 115 5.00 4.50 9.14
C THR A 115 5.87 5.63 9.70
N GLY A 116 6.94 5.30 10.42
CA GLY A 116 7.87 6.29 10.95
C GLY A 116 8.72 6.97 9.88
N LEU A 117 8.94 6.31 8.74
CA LEU A 117 9.72 6.85 7.64
C LEU A 117 8.92 7.82 6.76
N LEU A 118 7.61 7.58 6.55
CA LEU A 118 6.76 8.37 5.66
C LEU A 118 6.82 9.88 5.92
N PRO A 119 6.75 10.39 7.17
CA PRO A 119 6.83 11.84 7.44
C PRO A 119 8.19 12.46 7.07
N THR A 120 9.24 11.65 6.97
CA THR A 120 10.60 12.09 6.66
C THR A 120 10.91 12.11 5.16
N LEU A 121 9.98 11.61 4.34
CA LEU A 121 10.15 11.60 2.89
C LEU A 121 10.10 13.02 2.33
N ARG A 122 10.75 13.20 1.19
CA ARG A 122 10.73 14.47 0.45
C ARG A 122 9.31 14.90 0.11
N THR A 123 9.07 16.20 0.03
CA THR A 123 7.74 16.78 -0.21
C THR A 123 7.16 16.38 -1.57
N GLU A 124 8.01 16.11 -2.55
CA GLU A 124 7.66 15.70 -3.91
C GLU A 124 7.27 14.22 -4.03
N ALA A 125 7.68 13.37 -3.07
CA ALA A 125 7.28 11.97 -3.09
C ALA A 125 5.76 11.83 -3.00
N VAL A 126 5.19 10.91 -3.80
CA VAL A 126 3.76 10.69 -3.90
C VAL A 126 3.39 9.35 -3.29
N TYR A 127 2.50 9.35 -2.29
CA TYR A 127 1.83 8.15 -1.82
C TYR A 127 0.59 7.92 -2.70
N VAL A 128 0.54 6.81 -3.42
CA VAL A 128 -0.60 6.42 -4.25
C VAL A 128 -1.30 5.26 -3.59
N GLY A 129 -2.44 5.52 -2.94
CA GLY A 129 -3.24 4.49 -2.28
C GLY A 129 -4.34 3.95 -3.18
N VAL A 130 -4.55 2.63 -3.13
CA VAL A 130 -5.66 1.95 -3.80
C VAL A 130 -6.46 1.15 -2.77
N SER A 131 -7.78 1.41 -2.64
CA SER A 131 -8.67 0.69 -1.71
C SER A 131 -8.09 0.65 -0.29
N ALA A 132 -7.66 -0.52 0.23
CA ALA A 132 -7.01 -0.64 1.54
C ALA A 132 -5.80 0.31 1.68
N GLY A 133 -5.01 0.52 0.63
CA GLY A 133 -3.92 1.51 0.63
C GLY A 133 -4.41 2.94 0.85
N SER A 134 -5.61 3.29 0.36
CA SER A 134 -6.23 4.58 0.62
C SER A 134 -6.77 4.69 2.04
N ILE A 135 -7.43 3.63 2.53
CA ILE A 135 -7.94 3.55 3.90
C ILE A 135 -6.79 3.68 4.89
N ALA A 136 -5.70 2.97 4.60
CA ALA A 136 -4.51 2.95 5.43
C ALA A 136 -3.80 4.31 5.55
N ALA A 137 -4.03 5.25 4.65
CA ALA A 137 -3.53 6.62 4.73
C ALA A 137 -4.36 7.54 5.64
N ALA A 138 -5.54 7.09 6.10
CA ALA A 138 -6.36 7.87 7.01
C ALA A 138 -5.79 7.82 8.44
N SER A 139 -5.99 8.89 9.22
CA SER A 139 -5.57 8.94 10.63
C SER A 139 -6.24 7.86 11.47
N THR A 140 -7.49 7.54 11.15
CA THR A 140 -8.29 6.48 11.78
C THR A 140 -9.19 5.84 10.74
N PHE A 141 -9.41 4.54 10.85
CA PHE A 141 -10.44 3.83 10.09
C PHE A 141 -11.05 2.71 10.93
N VAL A 142 -12.27 2.34 10.61
CA VAL A 142 -12.94 1.18 11.21
C VAL A 142 -12.74 -0.04 10.32
N GLU A 143 -12.83 -1.22 10.91
CA GLU A 143 -12.79 -2.46 10.17
C GLU A 143 -13.86 -2.48 9.08
N THR A 144 -13.45 -2.80 7.85
CA THR A 144 -14.33 -2.80 6.68
C THR A 144 -14.95 -4.17 6.38
N TYR A 145 -14.44 -5.23 7.01
CA TYR A 145 -14.90 -6.59 6.77
C TYR A 145 -15.52 -7.19 8.05
N ARG A 146 -16.82 -7.45 8.02
CA ARG A 146 -17.51 -8.23 9.06
C ARG A 146 -17.27 -9.74 8.90
N GLN A 147 -16.86 -10.17 7.69
CA GLN A 147 -16.48 -11.54 7.39
C GLN A 147 -15.23 -11.49 6.49
N PRO A 148 -14.20 -12.28 6.79
CA PRO A 148 -13.03 -12.34 5.91
C PRO A 148 -13.46 -12.85 4.53
N PRO A 149 -12.92 -12.30 3.44
CA PRO A 149 -13.27 -12.69 2.07
C PRO A 149 -13.02 -14.17 1.74
N SER A 150 -12.36 -14.89 2.64
CA SER A 150 -12.07 -16.32 2.51
C SER A 150 -13.28 -17.23 2.72
N GLY A 151 -14.44 -16.69 3.15
CA GLY A 151 -15.60 -17.52 3.49
C GLY A 151 -15.37 -18.48 4.66
N LYS A 152 -14.26 -18.34 5.38
CA LYS A 152 -13.99 -19.08 6.61
C LYS A 152 -14.41 -18.21 7.78
N ASP A 153 -15.32 -18.71 8.59
CA ASP A 153 -15.68 -18.08 9.84
C ASP A 153 -14.44 -18.02 10.74
N GLY A 154 -14.02 -16.82 11.08
CA GLY A 154 -12.93 -16.62 12.02
C GLY A 154 -12.14 -15.32 11.76
N PRO A 155 -11.46 -14.82 12.80
CA PRO A 155 -10.64 -13.63 12.67
C PRO A 155 -9.45 -13.89 11.74
N LEU A 156 -9.08 -12.89 10.92
CA LEU A 156 -7.82 -12.91 10.20
C LEU A 156 -6.70 -12.95 11.25
N LYS A 157 -5.92 -14.03 11.24
CA LYS A 157 -4.77 -14.17 12.13
C LYS A 157 -3.52 -13.79 11.37
N SER A 158 -2.87 -12.71 11.76
CA SER A 158 -1.42 -12.60 11.58
C SER A 158 -0.75 -13.21 12.80
N GLU A 159 0.53 -13.56 12.70
CA GLU A 159 1.24 -14.32 13.75
C GLU A 159 1.12 -13.74 15.17
N ASP A 160 0.80 -12.43 15.30
CA ASP A 160 0.69 -11.75 16.60
C ASP A 160 -0.58 -10.92 16.77
N ILE A 161 -1.52 -10.91 15.82
CA ILE A 161 -2.70 -10.05 15.88
C ILE A 161 -3.94 -10.84 15.51
N VAL A 162 -4.82 -10.98 16.50
CA VAL A 162 -6.18 -11.45 16.28
C VAL A 162 -7.01 -10.22 15.94
N PHE A 163 -7.40 -10.08 14.68
CA PHE A 163 -8.40 -9.09 14.29
C PHE A 163 -9.75 -9.65 14.68
N THR A 164 -10.25 -9.24 15.83
CA THR A 164 -11.61 -9.58 16.24
C THR A 164 -12.58 -8.61 15.61
N THR A 165 -13.55 -9.15 14.89
CA THR A 165 -14.62 -8.42 14.19
C THR A 165 -15.69 -7.87 15.15
N SER A 166 -15.39 -7.60 16.39
CA SER A 166 -16.34 -7.05 17.33
C SER A 166 -16.26 -5.53 17.35
N LYS A 167 -17.29 -4.90 16.82
CA LYS A 167 -17.69 -3.50 17.09
C LYS A 167 -16.55 -2.50 17.24
N GLY A 168 -15.95 -2.10 16.14
CA GLY A 168 -15.24 -0.84 16.10
C GLY A 168 -13.78 -0.87 16.49
N ASP A 169 -13.04 -1.89 16.08
CA ASP A 169 -11.57 -1.80 16.11
C ASP A 169 -11.12 -0.70 15.15
N VAL A 170 -10.58 0.37 15.71
CA VAL A 170 -10.11 1.54 14.97
C VAL A 170 -8.61 1.41 14.80
N GLY A 171 -8.17 1.19 13.58
CA GLY A 171 -6.74 1.28 13.24
C GLY A 171 -6.29 2.74 13.18
N LYS A 172 -5.21 3.08 13.88
CA LYS A 172 -4.54 4.38 13.76
C LYS A 172 -3.27 4.20 12.97
N LEU A 173 -3.17 4.88 11.84
CA LEU A 173 -2.01 4.79 10.94
C LEU A 173 -1.03 5.90 11.10
N PHE A 174 -1.50 7.11 11.18
CA PHE A 174 -0.70 8.28 11.40
C PHE A 174 -1.12 8.85 12.76
N GLN A 175 -0.24 8.76 13.75
CA GLN A 175 -0.34 9.63 14.91
C GLN A 175 0.43 10.91 14.57
N PRO A 176 -0.17 12.09 14.76
CA PRO A 176 0.56 13.34 14.66
C PRO A 176 1.66 13.43 15.69
#